data_ffe2c808aedec089a492314c3ca70161
#
_entry.id   ffe2c808aedec089a492314c3ca70161
#
_cell.length_a   1.000
_cell.length_b   1.000
_cell.length_c   1.000
_cell.angle_alpha   90.00
_cell.angle_beta   90.00
_cell.angle_gamma   90.00
#
_symmetry.space_group_name_H-M   'P 1'
#
loop_
_entity.id
_entity.type
_entity.pdbx_description
1 polymer ?
#
loop_
_entity_poly.entity_id
_entity_poly.type
_entity_poly.pdbx_seq_one_letter_code
_entity_poly.pdbx_strand_id
1 'polypeptide(L)'
;MTVALEDLLKMPGDEIWAHNERLTAEQLRNKEQTYYDDIEEGMELPKYIYKPTPTHLFRWSAAIENFHRIHYDLDFGLNHDKNPSILVHGSWKQSVVPQYLKDWTLPKGWPWKAAFEHRAMLVPGDTLIVWAVVTNKYEKGGMGFIEMDLGMKTQDGMESMPGSATVVLPLKDGADIPYPFVPPTD
;
A
#
# COMPACT_ATOMS: atom_id res chain seq x y z
N MET A 1 6.35 -1.67 19.74
CA MET A 1 5.66 -2.96 19.90
C MET A 1 4.82 -3.17 18.65
N THR A 2 5.05 -4.25 17.92
CA THR A 2 4.23 -4.59 16.74
C THR A 2 2.92 -5.15 17.24
N VAL A 3 1.80 -4.53 16.91
CA VAL A 3 0.46 -5.02 17.25
C VAL A 3 0.16 -6.23 16.38
N ALA A 4 -0.39 -7.29 16.97
CA ALA A 4 -0.73 -8.50 16.22
C ALA A 4 -1.86 -8.23 15.20
N LEU A 5 -1.83 -8.91 14.06
CA LEU A 5 -2.84 -8.75 13.00
C LEU A 5 -4.28 -8.95 13.53
N GLU A 6 -4.47 -9.95 14.42
CA GLU A 6 -5.78 -10.23 15.02
C GLU A 6 -6.32 -9.06 15.85
N ASP A 7 -5.45 -8.34 16.54
CA ASP A 7 -5.82 -7.17 17.33
C ASP A 7 -6.13 -5.98 16.41
N LEU A 8 -5.35 -5.79 15.35
CA LEU A 8 -5.62 -4.77 14.34
C LEU A 8 -6.98 -4.98 13.67
N LEU A 9 -7.34 -6.23 13.37
CA LEU A 9 -8.64 -6.55 12.76
C LEU A 9 -9.84 -6.20 13.67
N LYS A 10 -9.65 -6.21 14.99
CA LYS A 10 -10.69 -5.88 15.97
C LYS A 10 -10.76 -4.37 16.30
N MET A 11 -9.74 -3.58 15.99
CA MET A 11 -9.70 -2.16 16.30
C MET A 11 -10.77 -1.37 15.57
N PRO A 12 -11.36 -0.32 16.18
CA PRO A 12 -12.16 0.68 15.48
C PRO A 12 -11.38 1.39 14.37
N GLY A 13 -12.08 1.86 13.36
CA GLY A 13 -11.45 2.47 12.17
C GLY A 13 -10.62 3.73 12.47
N ASP A 14 -11.00 4.52 13.46
CA ASP A 14 -10.27 5.70 13.92
C ASP A 14 -8.97 5.34 14.65
N GLU A 15 -8.98 4.27 15.46
CA GLU A 15 -7.78 3.77 16.12
C GLU A 15 -6.82 3.10 15.13
N ILE A 16 -7.34 2.27 14.21
CA ILE A 16 -6.50 1.58 13.23
C ILE A 16 -5.83 2.55 12.27
N TRP A 17 -6.45 3.71 12.00
CA TRP A 17 -5.87 4.73 11.16
C TRP A 17 -4.56 5.29 11.75
N ALA A 18 -4.47 5.41 13.05
CA ALA A 18 -3.25 5.83 13.73
C ALA A 18 -2.10 4.80 13.61
N HIS A 19 -2.41 3.49 13.53
CA HIS A 19 -1.40 2.44 13.35
C HIS A 19 -0.83 2.38 11.92
N ASN A 20 -1.59 2.88 10.94
CA ASN A 20 -1.13 3.00 9.56
C ASN A 20 -0.71 4.44 9.24
N GLU A 21 -0.40 5.22 10.28
CA GLU A 21 0.07 6.58 10.11
C GLU A 21 1.35 6.58 9.28
N ARG A 22 1.36 7.44 8.29
CA ARG A 22 2.51 7.58 7.39
C ARG A 22 3.72 8.03 8.18
N LEU A 23 4.83 7.37 7.97
CA LEU A 23 6.08 7.75 8.61
C LEU A 23 6.45 9.19 8.23
N THR A 24 6.80 9.99 9.23
CA THR A 24 7.35 11.32 9.00
C THR A 24 8.72 11.23 8.33
N ALA A 25 9.19 12.32 7.75
CA ALA A 25 10.52 12.36 7.15
C ALA A 25 11.64 12.05 8.17
N GLU A 26 11.44 12.37 9.44
CA GLU A 26 12.38 12.04 10.52
C GLU A 26 12.34 10.56 10.86
N GLN A 27 11.14 9.97 10.99
CA GLN A 27 10.98 8.53 11.23
C GLN A 27 11.55 7.70 10.07
N LEU A 28 11.36 8.15 8.82
CA LEU A 28 11.94 7.48 7.65
C LEU A 28 13.47 7.55 7.62
N ARG A 29 14.06 8.68 8.01
CA ARG A 29 15.54 8.79 8.09
C ARG A 29 16.15 7.91 9.19
N ASN A 30 15.41 7.72 10.28
CA ASN A 30 15.86 6.93 11.44
C ASN A 30 15.40 5.47 11.37
N LYS A 31 14.63 5.09 10.34
CA LYS A 31 14.18 3.71 10.12
C LYS A 31 15.39 2.83 9.76
N GLU A 32 15.45 1.66 10.33
CA GLU A 32 16.41 0.64 9.94
C GLU A 32 16.21 0.26 8.46
N GLN A 33 17.30 0.23 7.70
CA GLN A 33 17.26 -0.10 6.28
C GLN A 33 17.05 -1.58 6.08
N THR A 34 16.11 -1.93 5.20
CA THR A 34 15.97 -3.28 4.66
C THR A 34 16.93 -3.46 3.50
N TYR A 35 17.84 -4.42 3.59
CA TYR A 35 18.82 -4.72 2.54
C TYR A 35 18.39 -5.89 1.68
N TYR A 36 18.84 -5.89 0.43
CA TYR A 36 18.62 -6.99 -0.50
C TYR A 36 19.08 -8.36 0.05
N ASP A 37 20.19 -8.36 0.77
CA ASP A 37 20.81 -9.55 1.36
C ASP A 37 19.91 -10.24 2.40
N ASP A 38 19.00 -9.51 3.02
CA ASP A 38 18.10 -10.01 4.06
C ASP A 38 16.77 -10.54 3.49
N ILE A 39 16.58 -10.47 2.18
CA ILE A 39 15.33 -10.85 1.53
C ILE A 39 15.44 -12.25 0.93
N GLU A 40 14.41 -13.05 1.12
CA GLU A 40 14.24 -14.36 0.53
C GLU A 40 12.95 -14.44 -0.31
N GLU A 41 12.94 -15.26 -1.35
CA GLU A 41 11.72 -15.59 -2.09
C GLU A 41 10.70 -16.26 -1.17
N GLY A 42 9.44 -15.91 -1.33
CA GLY A 42 8.37 -16.34 -0.44
C GLY A 42 8.20 -15.50 0.83
N MET A 43 9.08 -14.53 1.10
CA MET A 43 8.96 -13.64 2.25
C MET A 43 7.69 -12.79 2.13
N GLU A 44 6.86 -12.79 3.18
CA GLU A 44 5.72 -11.87 3.29
C GLU A 44 6.16 -10.53 3.88
N LEU A 45 5.71 -9.43 3.29
CA LEU A 45 5.88 -8.10 3.85
C LEU A 45 4.86 -7.85 4.99
N PRO A 46 5.18 -6.96 5.95
CA PRO A 46 4.21 -6.55 6.98
C PRO A 46 2.89 -6.09 6.38
N LYS A 47 1.78 -6.62 6.85
CA LYS A 47 0.44 -6.27 6.36
C LYS A 47 -0.01 -4.92 6.91
N TYR A 48 -0.61 -4.09 6.07
CA TYR A 48 -1.30 -2.87 6.50
C TYR A 48 -2.81 -3.12 6.54
N ILE A 49 -3.46 -2.56 7.56
CA ILE A 49 -4.90 -2.69 7.75
C ILE A 49 -5.53 -1.30 7.63
N TYR A 50 -6.57 -1.19 6.81
CA TYR A 50 -7.36 0.03 6.68
C TYR A 50 -8.85 -0.26 6.89
N LYS A 51 -9.54 0.64 7.58
CA LYS A 51 -10.99 0.62 7.72
C LYS A 51 -11.54 1.97 7.23
N PRO A 52 -11.82 2.09 5.93
CA PRO A 52 -12.30 3.35 5.39
C PRO A 52 -13.66 3.72 6.01
N THR A 53 -13.82 4.99 6.36
CA THR A 53 -15.06 5.57 6.88
C THR A 53 -15.60 6.62 5.90
N PRO A 54 -16.87 7.01 5.97
CA PRO A 54 -17.40 8.10 5.16
C PRO A 54 -16.58 9.39 5.26
N THR A 55 -16.04 9.70 6.44
CA THR A 55 -15.19 10.87 6.65
C THR A 55 -13.89 10.76 5.86
N HIS A 56 -13.25 9.59 5.81
CA HIS A 56 -12.05 9.37 5.00
C HIS A 56 -12.34 9.55 3.51
N LEU A 57 -13.48 9.04 3.03
CA LEU A 57 -13.86 9.17 1.62
C LEU A 57 -14.13 10.65 1.26
N PHE A 58 -14.84 11.36 2.12
CA PHE A 58 -15.11 12.79 1.92
C PHE A 58 -13.81 13.62 1.89
N ARG A 59 -12.91 13.38 2.85
CA ARG A 59 -11.59 14.05 2.88
C ARG A 59 -10.78 13.77 1.63
N TRP A 60 -10.79 12.52 1.14
CA TRP A 60 -10.08 12.16 -0.09
C TRP A 60 -10.71 12.86 -1.30
N SER A 61 -12.05 12.86 -1.43
CA SER A 61 -12.75 13.60 -2.48
C SER A 61 -12.33 15.06 -2.53
N ALA A 62 -12.30 15.72 -1.38
CA ALA A 62 -11.90 17.11 -1.29
C ALA A 62 -10.41 17.33 -1.64
N ALA A 63 -9.53 16.44 -1.20
CA ALA A 63 -8.07 16.55 -1.43
C ALA A 63 -7.66 16.41 -2.90
N ILE A 64 -8.40 15.61 -3.68
CA ILE A 64 -8.11 15.36 -5.11
C ILE A 64 -9.11 16.00 -6.06
N GLU A 65 -10.02 16.85 -5.53
CA GLU A 65 -11.11 17.49 -6.28
C GLU A 65 -11.98 16.50 -7.08
N ASN A 66 -12.17 15.29 -6.56
CA ASN A 66 -13.08 14.30 -7.13
C ASN A 66 -14.46 14.42 -6.48
N PHE A 67 -15.33 15.20 -7.11
CA PHE A 67 -16.68 15.48 -6.62
C PHE A 67 -17.74 14.51 -7.14
N HIS A 68 -17.38 13.34 -7.62
CA HIS A 68 -18.36 12.33 -8.02
C HIS A 68 -19.13 11.83 -6.78
N ARG A 69 -20.44 12.02 -6.79
CA ARG A 69 -21.33 11.82 -5.63
C ARG A 69 -21.30 10.40 -5.06
N ILE A 70 -20.95 9.38 -5.86
CA ILE A 70 -20.86 7.99 -5.38
C ILE A 70 -19.92 7.80 -4.18
N HIS A 71 -19.02 8.74 -3.94
CA HIS A 71 -18.00 8.62 -2.90
C HIS A 71 -18.40 9.28 -1.56
N TYR A 72 -19.42 10.15 -1.54
CA TYR A 72 -19.77 10.89 -0.33
C TYR A 72 -21.27 11.14 -0.13
N ASP A 73 -22.10 10.90 -1.15
CA ASP A 73 -23.54 11.08 -1.08
C ASP A 73 -24.24 9.72 -1.08
N LEU A 74 -24.67 9.32 0.11
CA LEU A 74 -25.27 7.99 0.30
C LEU A 74 -26.58 7.83 -0.46
N ASP A 75 -27.44 8.87 -0.49
CA ASP A 75 -28.71 8.82 -1.23
C ASP A 75 -28.47 8.64 -2.73
N PHE A 76 -27.51 9.37 -3.27
CA PHE A 76 -27.12 9.22 -4.68
C PHE A 76 -26.57 7.82 -4.97
N GLY A 77 -25.67 7.32 -4.12
CA GLY A 77 -25.09 5.97 -4.26
C GLY A 77 -26.18 4.89 -4.28
N LEU A 78 -27.10 4.92 -3.31
CA LEU A 78 -28.16 3.92 -3.15
C LEU A 78 -29.24 4.03 -4.22
N ASN A 79 -29.76 5.25 -4.45
CA ASN A 79 -30.99 5.46 -5.22
C ASN A 79 -30.77 5.79 -6.68
N HIS A 80 -29.66 6.44 -7.04
CA HIS A 80 -29.33 6.75 -8.42
C HIS A 80 -28.44 5.65 -9.06
N ASP A 81 -27.29 5.36 -8.49
CA ASP A 81 -26.31 4.42 -9.06
C ASP A 81 -26.53 2.97 -8.63
N LYS A 82 -27.47 2.73 -7.71
CA LYS A 82 -27.81 1.38 -7.19
C LYS A 82 -26.61 0.64 -6.57
N ASN A 83 -25.68 1.38 -6.00
CA ASN A 83 -24.56 0.82 -5.26
C ASN A 83 -25.02 0.37 -3.85
N PRO A 84 -24.33 -0.56 -3.20
CA PRO A 84 -24.67 -1.00 -1.83
C PRO A 84 -24.44 0.08 -0.77
N SER A 85 -23.64 1.10 -1.06
CA SER A 85 -23.29 2.24 -0.19
C SER A 85 -22.56 3.30 -1.02
N ILE A 86 -21.96 4.30 -0.36
CA ILE A 86 -20.92 5.11 -0.98
C ILE A 86 -19.66 4.23 -1.21
N LEU A 87 -18.92 4.52 -2.26
CA LEU A 87 -17.80 3.66 -2.70
C LEU A 87 -16.44 4.25 -2.29
N VAL A 88 -15.54 3.36 -1.88
CA VAL A 88 -14.12 3.70 -1.69
C VAL A 88 -13.50 4.07 -3.04
N HIS A 89 -12.78 5.17 -3.09
CA HIS A 89 -12.12 5.65 -4.31
C HIS A 89 -11.06 4.65 -4.81
N GLY A 90 -11.10 4.33 -6.10
CA GLY A 90 -10.01 3.62 -6.75
C GLY A 90 -8.66 4.35 -6.62
N SER A 91 -8.66 5.66 -6.80
CA SER A 91 -7.47 6.51 -6.65
C SER A 91 -6.89 6.51 -5.22
N TRP A 92 -7.73 6.36 -4.18
CA TRP A 92 -7.23 6.17 -2.82
C TRP A 92 -6.50 4.83 -2.68
N LYS A 93 -7.09 3.74 -3.17
CA LYS A 93 -6.41 2.44 -3.20
C LYS A 93 -5.07 2.51 -3.95
N GLN A 94 -5.04 3.20 -5.09
CA GLN A 94 -3.81 3.45 -5.84
C GLN A 94 -2.75 4.20 -5.03
N SER A 95 -3.13 5.16 -4.20
CA SER A 95 -2.18 5.92 -3.38
C SER A 95 -1.60 5.12 -2.22
N VAL A 96 -2.32 4.11 -1.76
CA VAL A 96 -1.86 3.23 -0.67
C VAL A 96 -0.70 2.33 -1.10
N VAL A 97 -0.69 1.82 -2.34
CA VAL A 97 0.37 0.93 -2.82
C VAL A 97 1.76 1.59 -2.81
N PRO A 98 1.98 2.73 -3.47
CA PRO A 98 3.30 3.37 -3.41
C PRO A 98 3.67 3.82 -1.99
N GLN A 99 2.72 4.17 -1.13
CA GLN A 99 3.00 4.47 0.26
C GLN A 99 3.49 3.23 1.01
N TYR A 100 2.81 2.10 0.83
CA TYR A 100 3.19 0.81 1.42
C TYR A 100 4.61 0.38 1.00
N LEU A 101 4.90 0.44 -0.30
CA LEU A 101 6.22 0.10 -0.83
C LEU A 101 7.30 1.08 -0.34
N LYS A 102 6.99 2.38 -0.30
CA LYS A 102 7.91 3.41 0.19
C LYS A 102 8.25 3.20 1.66
N ASP A 103 7.26 2.95 2.51
CA ASP A 103 7.48 2.73 3.94
C ASP A 103 8.35 1.50 4.21
N TRP A 104 8.32 0.51 3.31
CA TRP A 104 9.16 -0.67 3.41
C TRP A 104 10.59 -0.43 2.89
N THR A 105 10.76 0.26 1.76
CA THR A 105 12.04 0.40 1.06
C THR A 105 12.94 1.53 1.56
N LEU A 106 12.35 2.65 2.02
CA LEU A 106 13.14 3.81 2.46
C LEU A 106 13.82 3.56 3.82
N PRO A 107 14.89 4.28 4.15
CA PRO A 107 15.38 5.52 3.50
C PRO A 107 16.22 5.37 2.23
N LYS A 108 16.89 4.24 2.00
CA LYS A 108 17.86 4.09 0.91
C LYS A 108 17.36 3.30 -0.30
N GLY A 109 16.25 2.57 -0.17
CA GLY A 109 15.64 1.82 -1.25
C GLY A 109 14.73 2.69 -2.12
N TRP A 110 14.27 2.13 -3.25
CA TRP A 110 13.44 2.82 -4.23
C TRP A 110 12.25 1.96 -4.68
N PRO A 111 10.99 2.39 -4.48
CA PRO A 111 9.83 1.73 -5.09
C PRO A 111 9.78 2.10 -6.59
N TRP A 112 10.17 1.17 -7.45
CA TRP A 112 10.40 1.47 -8.87
C TRP A 112 9.17 1.31 -9.74
N LYS A 113 8.52 0.13 -9.69
CA LYS A 113 7.37 -0.18 -10.54
C LYS A 113 6.26 -0.78 -9.70
N ALA A 114 5.02 -0.46 -10.05
CA ALA A 114 3.85 -1.16 -9.56
C ALA A 114 2.80 -1.21 -10.68
N ALA A 115 2.14 -2.35 -10.80
CA ALA A 115 1.00 -2.57 -11.68
C ALA A 115 -0.10 -3.24 -10.87
N PHE A 116 -1.35 -2.81 -11.04
CA PHE A 116 -2.49 -3.36 -10.31
C PHE A 116 -3.79 -3.20 -11.10
N GLU A 117 -4.76 -4.02 -10.76
CA GLU A 117 -6.09 -3.99 -11.33
C GLU A 117 -7.16 -3.71 -10.27
N HIS A 118 -8.16 -2.91 -10.61
CA HIS A 118 -9.34 -2.75 -9.76
C HIS A 118 -10.35 -3.86 -10.10
N ARG A 119 -10.58 -4.80 -9.18
CA ARG A 119 -11.49 -5.94 -9.40
C ARG A 119 -12.78 -5.87 -8.62
N ALA A 120 -12.75 -5.32 -7.40
CA ALA A 120 -13.92 -5.25 -6.57
C ALA A 120 -14.09 -3.87 -5.93
N MET A 121 -15.36 -3.48 -5.79
CA MET A 121 -15.76 -2.29 -5.03
C MET A 121 -15.61 -2.55 -3.54
N LEU A 122 -15.26 -1.51 -2.81
CA LEU A 122 -15.23 -1.49 -1.36
C LEU A 122 -16.15 -0.39 -0.85
N VAL A 123 -16.73 -0.61 0.30
CA VAL A 123 -17.62 0.33 0.98
C VAL A 123 -17.12 0.65 2.39
N PRO A 124 -17.53 1.76 3.00
CA PRO A 124 -17.30 1.99 4.42
C PRO A 124 -17.84 0.85 5.27
N GLY A 125 -17.02 0.37 6.21
CA GLY A 125 -17.31 -0.82 7.02
C GLY A 125 -16.49 -2.05 6.60
N ASP A 126 -15.98 -2.11 5.37
CA ASP A 126 -15.02 -3.13 4.98
C ASP A 126 -13.69 -2.91 5.69
N THR A 127 -13.01 -4.01 6.00
CA THR A 127 -11.62 -4.00 6.44
C THR A 127 -10.74 -4.41 5.27
N LEU A 128 -9.82 -3.53 4.90
CA LEU A 128 -8.89 -3.73 3.79
C LEU A 128 -7.54 -4.16 4.33
N ILE A 129 -7.04 -5.28 3.84
CA ILE A 129 -5.73 -5.84 4.16
C ILE A 129 -4.81 -5.66 2.96
N VAL A 130 -3.78 -4.84 3.10
CA VAL A 130 -2.70 -4.71 2.11
C VAL A 130 -1.64 -5.76 2.39
N TRP A 131 -1.25 -6.50 1.37
CA TRP A 131 -0.31 -7.60 1.47
C TRP A 131 0.68 -7.58 0.31
N ALA A 132 1.86 -8.17 0.51
CA ALA A 132 2.81 -8.47 -0.55
C ALA A 132 3.63 -9.71 -0.19
N VAL A 133 4.06 -10.44 -1.23
CA VAL A 133 4.93 -11.62 -1.12
C VAL A 133 6.03 -11.51 -2.17
N VAL A 134 7.27 -11.71 -1.76
CA VAL A 134 8.42 -11.72 -2.67
C VAL A 134 8.34 -12.93 -3.59
N THR A 135 8.36 -12.70 -4.90
CA THR A 135 8.28 -13.76 -5.92
C THR A 135 9.63 -14.04 -6.60
N ASN A 136 10.50 -13.03 -6.65
CA ASN A 136 11.83 -13.16 -7.26
C ASN A 136 12.77 -12.09 -6.72
N LYS A 137 14.07 -12.35 -6.78
CA LYS A 137 15.13 -11.38 -6.48
C LYS A 137 16.33 -11.56 -7.40
N TYR A 138 16.93 -10.45 -7.81
CA TYR A 138 18.14 -10.50 -8.64
C TYR A 138 18.97 -9.24 -8.45
N GLU A 139 20.26 -9.36 -8.75
CA GLU A 139 21.18 -8.21 -8.77
C GLU A 139 21.39 -7.70 -10.18
N LYS A 140 21.43 -6.38 -10.35
CA LYS A 140 21.76 -5.73 -11.61
C LYS A 140 22.36 -4.35 -11.34
N GLY A 141 23.48 -4.03 -12.01
CA GLY A 141 24.12 -2.73 -11.85
C GLY A 141 24.57 -2.41 -10.41
N GLY A 142 24.90 -3.41 -9.60
CA GLY A 142 25.30 -3.24 -8.21
C GLY A 142 24.15 -2.91 -7.24
N MET A 143 22.91 -3.14 -7.64
CA MET A 143 21.70 -2.93 -6.87
C MET A 143 20.86 -4.21 -6.80
N GLY A 144 20.12 -4.40 -5.72
CA GLY A 144 19.23 -5.54 -5.54
C GLY A 144 17.81 -5.21 -5.97
N PHE A 145 17.25 -5.99 -6.88
CA PHE A 145 15.88 -5.89 -7.35
C PHE A 145 15.02 -6.96 -6.70
N ILE A 146 13.89 -6.56 -6.15
CA ILE A 146 12.91 -7.45 -5.53
C ILE A 146 11.61 -7.34 -6.30
N GLU A 147 11.17 -8.45 -6.87
CA GLU A 147 9.84 -8.57 -7.47
C GLU A 147 8.88 -9.20 -6.48
N MET A 148 7.64 -8.74 -6.50
CA MET A 148 6.63 -9.21 -5.57
C MET A 148 5.24 -9.19 -6.18
N ASP A 149 4.43 -10.16 -5.78
CA ASP A 149 2.99 -10.05 -5.87
C ASP A 149 2.49 -9.23 -4.70
N LEU A 150 1.52 -8.37 -4.94
CA LEU A 150 0.90 -7.54 -3.91
C LEU A 150 -0.59 -7.35 -4.19
N GLY A 151 -1.30 -6.91 -3.19
CA GLY A 151 -2.71 -6.61 -3.40
C GLY A 151 -3.40 -6.05 -2.17
N MET A 152 -4.70 -5.88 -2.33
CA MET A 152 -5.61 -5.48 -1.30
C MET A 152 -6.81 -6.42 -1.28
N LYS A 153 -7.05 -7.06 -0.15
CA LYS A 153 -8.21 -7.95 0.05
C LYS A 153 -9.01 -7.54 1.27
N THR A 154 -10.28 -7.90 1.27
CA THR A 154 -11.15 -7.70 2.43
C THR A 154 -10.84 -8.73 3.52
N GLN A 155 -11.44 -8.53 4.70
CA GLN A 155 -11.40 -9.50 5.81
C GLN A 155 -11.90 -10.89 5.42
N ASP A 156 -12.79 -10.98 4.44
CA ASP A 156 -13.37 -12.23 3.93
C ASP A 156 -12.56 -12.83 2.78
N GLY A 157 -11.40 -12.25 2.46
CA GLY A 157 -10.51 -12.73 1.41
C GLY A 157 -10.88 -12.31 -0.01
N MET A 158 -11.90 -11.48 -0.21
CA MET A 158 -12.23 -10.94 -1.53
C MET A 158 -11.11 -10.03 -2.03
N GLU A 159 -10.49 -10.38 -3.15
CA GLU A 159 -9.42 -9.59 -3.75
C GLU A 159 -9.99 -8.35 -4.45
N SER A 160 -9.70 -7.18 -3.88
CA SER A 160 -10.18 -5.90 -4.39
C SER A 160 -9.22 -5.26 -5.39
N MET A 161 -7.92 -5.47 -5.23
CA MET A 161 -6.91 -4.87 -6.10
C MET A 161 -5.63 -5.72 -6.11
N PRO A 162 -5.57 -6.80 -6.91
CA PRO A 162 -4.35 -7.57 -7.12
C PRO A 162 -3.35 -6.81 -8.00
N GLY A 163 -2.09 -7.13 -7.87
CA GLY A 163 -1.04 -6.51 -8.64
C GLY A 163 0.34 -7.09 -8.40
N SER A 164 1.34 -6.44 -8.96
CA SER A 164 2.75 -6.76 -8.78
C SER A 164 3.58 -5.49 -8.62
N ALA A 165 4.75 -5.61 -8.02
CA ALA A 165 5.69 -4.50 -7.92
C ALA A 165 7.13 -4.98 -8.08
N THR A 166 7.98 -4.04 -8.47
CA THR A 166 9.44 -4.18 -8.38
C THR A 166 9.98 -3.02 -7.56
N VAL A 167 10.74 -3.33 -6.54
CA VAL A 167 11.46 -2.34 -5.74
C VAL A 167 12.96 -2.58 -5.83
N VAL A 168 13.74 -1.55 -5.50
CA VAL A 168 15.21 -1.63 -5.49
C VAL A 168 15.69 -1.41 -4.08
N LEU A 169 16.52 -2.31 -3.58
CA LEU A 169 17.14 -2.24 -2.26
C LEU A 169 18.66 -2.16 -2.39
N PRO A 170 19.33 -1.43 -1.48
CA PRO A 170 20.79 -1.47 -1.43
C PRO A 170 21.29 -2.83 -0.99
N LEU A 171 22.49 -3.20 -1.45
CA LEU A 171 23.29 -4.30 -0.90
C LEU A 171 23.98 -3.84 0.39
N LYS A 172 24.22 -4.73 1.35
CA LYS A 172 24.88 -4.38 2.65
C LYS A 172 26.25 -3.73 2.44
N ASP A 173 27.04 -4.30 1.52
CA ASP A 173 28.37 -3.80 1.19
C ASP A 173 28.42 -3.08 -0.17
N GLY A 174 27.26 -2.70 -0.72
CA GLY A 174 27.11 -2.05 -2.00
C GLY A 174 27.15 -0.51 -1.94
N ALA A 175 27.19 0.10 -3.12
CA ALA A 175 26.99 1.55 -3.24
C ALA A 175 25.55 1.96 -2.95
N ASP A 176 25.35 3.21 -2.54
CA ASP A 176 24.00 3.78 -2.42
C ASP A 176 23.29 3.79 -3.78
N ILE A 177 21.98 3.54 -3.76
CA ILE A 177 21.14 3.66 -4.95
C ILE A 177 21.13 5.12 -5.39
N PRO A 178 21.42 5.42 -6.69
CA PRO A 178 21.48 6.79 -7.17
C PRO A 178 20.11 7.49 -7.06
N TYR A 179 20.14 8.75 -6.71
CA TYR A 179 18.96 9.61 -6.71
C TYR A 179 19.16 10.82 -7.66
N PRO A 180 18.27 11.05 -8.62
CA PRO A 180 17.11 10.22 -8.97
C PRO A 180 17.51 8.82 -9.45
N PHE A 181 16.62 7.84 -9.19
CA PHE A 181 16.87 6.47 -9.63
C PHE A 181 16.88 6.37 -11.15
N VAL A 182 17.92 5.75 -11.68
CA VAL A 182 18.06 5.43 -13.10
C VAL A 182 18.25 3.92 -13.23
N PRO A 183 17.33 3.21 -13.93
CA PRO A 183 17.49 1.77 -14.11
C PRO A 183 18.79 1.48 -14.86
N PRO A 184 19.55 0.44 -14.43
CA PRO A 184 20.77 0.06 -15.14
C PRO A 184 20.43 -0.42 -16.56
N THR A 185 21.17 0.08 -17.53
CA THR A 185 21.20 -0.46 -18.89
C THR A 185 21.92 -1.81 -18.89
N ASP A 186 21.55 -2.70 -19.79
CA ASP A 186 22.13 -4.04 -19.93
C ASP A 186 23.61 -3.98 -20.26
#